data_275b49b8d966bcbd2884b26fadcd6843
#
_entry.id   275b49b8d966bcbd2884b26fadcd6843
#
_cell.length_a   1.000
_cell.length_b   1.000
_cell.length_c   1.000
_cell.angle_alpha   90.00
_cell.angle_beta   90.00
_cell.angle_gamma   90.00
#
_symmetry.space_group_name_H-M   'P 1'
#
loop_
_entity.id
_entity.type
_entity.pdbx_description
1 polymer ?
#
loop_
_entity_poly.entity_id
_entity_poly.type
_entity_poly.pdbx_seq_one_letter_code
_entity_poly.pdbx_strand_id
1 'polypeptide(L)'
;MKNKVSLRRMLWLLCLPLLLTACKDSMDEHYEVPDWVADNAWEVLSSGEHGNYSIFLQGLEIAGYKQMLEGKAILTIIAPDDDAFQTYLNKRGFTSISDMPVNEVSKLIGYHVLYYSYNKEKLVNFRPTGSTETEEEQNIKAGLYYKHRTRSSDAPTVETTPTGASVMVYHLERYLPIFSYRYFQTKGIDAKNNYEAFYPNSTWTGDDGFNVSNASVKEYGIIANNGYIHAVDRVVEPLETIYTELKNKEKYSTFLDLYDSFGVYVADDELSKSYAKAYGVDTLYQYQHGGLPNIACEWPTSSYLNFTALTALSYSIFAPEAALFRGFFSRRFH
;
A
#
# COMPACT_ATOMS: atom_id res chain seq x y z
N MET A 1 -77.28 -21.07 16.28
CA MET A 1 -76.16 -21.97 15.88
C MET A 1 -74.90 -21.48 16.60
N LYS A 2 -74.43 -22.18 17.64
CA LYS A 2 -73.22 -21.80 18.38
C LYS A 2 -72.03 -22.54 17.73
N ASN A 3 -71.12 -21.78 17.06
CA ASN A 3 -69.89 -22.31 16.50
C ASN A 3 -68.95 -22.68 17.64
N LYS A 4 -68.83 -23.98 17.97
CA LYS A 4 -67.77 -24.49 18.82
C LYS A 4 -66.49 -24.49 17.98
N VAL A 5 -65.67 -23.45 18.16
CA VAL A 5 -64.28 -23.45 17.69
C VAL A 5 -63.58 -24.57 18.46
N SER A 6 -63.13 -25.62 17.79
CA SER A 6 -62.48 -26.77 18.41
C SER A 6 -61.23 -26.31 19.15
N LEU A 7 -61.18 -26.62 20.46
CA LEU A 7 -60.02 -26.38 21.37
C LEU A 7 -58.67 -26.82 20.72
N ARG A 8 -58.76 -27.84 19.86
CA ARG A 8 -57.65 -28.37 19.06
C ARG A 8 -57.09 -27.36 18.02
N ARG A 9 -57.96 -26.51 17.40
CA ARG A 9 -57.54 -25.47 16.48
C ARG A 9 -56.94 -24.24 17.23
N MET A 10 -57.40 -23.97 18.43
CA MET A 10 -56.87 -22.90 19.27
C MET A 10 -55.48 -23.25 19.84
N LEU A 11 -55.23 -24.52 20.14
CA LEU A 11 -53.91 -25.05 20.55
C LEU A 11 -52.86 -24.94 19.43
N TRP A 12 -53.26 -25.20 18.17
CA TRP A 12 -52.35 -25.11 17.02
C TRP A 12 -51.97 -23.63 16.73
N LEU A 13 -52.88 -22.67 16.92
CA LEU A 13 -52.61 -21.24 16.75
C LEU A 13 -51.73 -20.65 17.86
N LEU A 14 -51.72 -21.26 19.06
CA LEU A 14 -50.82 -20.82 20.15
C LEU A 14 -49.40 -21.40 20.04
N CYS A 15 -49.24 -22.59 19.46
CA CYS A 15 -47.91 -23.23 19.31
C CYS A 15 -47.13 -22.70 18.09
N LEU A 16 -47.77 -22.06 17.09
CA LEU A 16 -47.10 -21.59 15.91
C LEU A 16 -46.09 -20.44 16.17
N PRO A 17 -46.39 -19.43 17.00
CA PRO A 17 -45.41 -18.36 17.30
C PRO A 17 -44.27 -18.86 18.19
N LEU A 18 -44.45 -19.88 19.04
CA LEU A 18 -43.40 -20.47 19.88
C LEU A 18 -42.33 -21.22 19.07
N LEU A 19 -42.70 -21.78 17.91
CA LEU A 19 -41.75 -22.48 17.03
C LEU A 19 -40.92 -21.49 16.21
N LEU A 20 -41.37 -20.25 15.99
CA LEU A 20 -40.66 -19.22 15.23
C LEU A 20 -39.62 -18.49 16.09
N THR A 21 -39.80 -18.43 17.40
CA THR A 21 -38.81 -17.80 18.31
C THR A 21 -37.65 -18.74 18.62
N ALA A 22 -37.89 -20.05 18.73
CA ALA A 22 -36.84 -21.05 19.01
C ALA A 22 -35.82 -21.22 17.87
N CYS A 23 -36.22 -20.91 16.62
CA CYS A 23 -35.26 -20.96 15.49
C CYS A 23 -34.33 -19.73 15.39
N LYS A 24 -34.69 -18.60 16.01
CA LYS A 24 -33.88 -17.39 15.92
C LYS A 24 -32.66 -17.46 16.85
N ASP A 25 -32.87 -17.89 18.09
CA ASP A 25 -31.78 -17.98 19.07
C ASP A 25 -30.73 -19.05 18.70
N SER A 26 -31.14 -20.19 18.11
CA SER A 26 -30.20 -21.21 17.69
C SER A 26 -29.40 -20.85 16.41
N MET A 27 -29.93 -19.93 15.60
CA MET A 27 -29.19 -19.43 14.43
C MET A 27 -28.17 -18.37 14.85
N ASP A 28 -28.51 -17.50 15.79
CA ASP A 28 -27.60 -16.47 16.30
C ASP A 28 -26.42 -17.14 17.05
N GLU A 29 -26.68 -18.16 17.87
CA GLU A 29 -25.66 -18.94 18.59
C GLU A 29 -24.74 -19.76 17.66
N HIS A 30 -25.23 -20.13 16.47
CA HIS A 30 -24.43 -20.89 15.48
C HIS A 30 -23.57 -20.00 14.58
N TYR A 31 -23.85 -18.71 14.54
CA TYR A 31 -23.10 -17.70 13.79
C TYR A 31 -22.38 -16.67 14.71
N GLU A 32 -22.46 -16.86 16.01
CA GLU A 32 -21.63 -16.08 16.94
C GLU A 32 -20.16 -16.38 16.64
N VAL A 33 -19.40 -15.32 16.34
CA VAL A 33 -17.95 -15.43 16.16
C VAL A 33 -17.39 -15.83 17.53
N PRO A 34 -16.72 -16.97 17.66
CA PRO A 34 -16.16 -17.37 18.95
C PRO A 34 -15.24 -16.29 19.53
N ASP A 35 -15.28 -16.04 20.83
CA ASP A 35 -14.48 -15.04 21.56
C ASP A 35 -12.96 -15.16 21.32
N TRP A 36 -12.50 -16.31 20.82
CA TRP A 36 -11.09 -16.54 20.47
C TRP A 36 -10.72 -16.11 19.04
N VAL A 37 -11.70 -15.70 18.21
CA VAL A 37 -11.43 -15.14 16.89
C VAL A 37 -11.07 -13.67 17.07
N ALA A 38 -9.87 -13.31 16.65
CA ALA A 38 -9.42 -11.93 16.69
C ALA A 38 -10.41 -11.00 15.99
N ASP A 39 -10.53 -9.78 16.50
CA ASP A 39 -11.28 -8.69 15.90
C ASP A 39 -10.71 -8.33 14.51
N ASN A 40 -11.50 -7.63 13.70
CA ASN A 40 -10.96 -7.09 12.45
C ASN A 40 -9.93 -5.98 12.70
N ALA A 41 -9.17 -5.64 11.67
CA ALA A 41 -8.06 -4.67 11.81
C ALA A 41 -8.52 -3.29 12.30
N TRP A 42 -9.75 -2.86 11.97
CA TRP A 42 -10.32 -1.61 12.46
C TRP A 42 -10.59 -1.67 13.96
N GLU A 43 -11.20 -2.74 14.44
CA GLU A 43 -11.51 -2.96 15.85
C GLU A 43 -10.24 -3.06 16.69
N VAL A 44 -9.26 -3.83 16.22
CA VAL A 44 -7.94 -3.96 16.88
C VAL A 44 -7.26 -2.59 17.02
N LEU A 45 -7.21 -1.78 15.97
CA LEU A 45 -6.63 -0.42 16.04
C LEU A 45 -7.45 0.52 16.94
N SER A 46 -8.76 0.31 17.03
CA SER A 46 -9.66 1.15 17.85
C SER A 46 -9.68 0.75 19.31
N SER A 47 -9.24 -0.45 19.68
CA SER A 47 -9.31 -0.99 21.06
C SER A 47 -8.44 -0.23 22.06
N GLY A 48 -7.33 0.34 21.59
CA GLY A 48 -6.31 0.97 22.44
C GLY A 48 -5.37 0.00 23.15
N GLU A 49 -5.52 -1.33 22.96
CA GLU A 49 -4.67 -2.33 23.60
C GLU A 49 -3.22 -2.29 23.13
N HIS A 50 -3.01 -1.96 21.85
CA HIS A 50 -1.71 -1.92 21.19
C HIS A 50 -1.19 -0.50 20.96
N GLY A 51 -1.84 0.53 21.55
CA GLY A 51 -1.48 1.93 21.40
C GLY A 51 -2.64 2.81 20.92
N ASN A 52 -2.39 4.09 20.79
CA ASN A 52 -3.39 5.05 20.32
C ASN A 52 -3.14 5.33 18.82
N TYR A 53 -4.15 5.07 18.00
CA TYR A 53 -4.11 5.22 16.55
C TYR A 53 -5.22 6.14 16.03
N SER A 54 -5.71 7.07 16.83
CA SER A 54 -6.88 7.90 16.50
C SER A 54 -6.68 8.74 15.24
N ILE A 55 -5.48 9.30 15.06
CA ILE A 55 -5.14 10.10 13.87
C ILE A 55 -5.02 9.20 12.64
N PHE A 56 -4.42 8.02 12.79
CA PHE A 56 -4.31 7.05 11.69
C PHE A 56 -5.69 6.54 11.26
N LEU A 57 -6.57 6.21 12.22
CA LEU A 57 -7.96 5.80 11.95
C LEU A 57 -8.73 6.89 11.21
N GLN A 58 -8.59 8.16 11.63
CA GLN A 58 -9.17 9.29 10.91
C GLN A 58 -8.64 9.38 9.48
N GLY A 59 -7.34 9.19 9.28
CA GLY A 59 -6.73 9.13 7.96
C GLY A 59 -7.28 7.99 7.09
N LEU A 60 -7.48 6.80 7.67
CA LEU A 60 -8.08 5.64 7.00
C LEU A 60 -9.54 5.91 6.57
N GLU A 61 -10.31 6.64 7.39
CA GLU A 61 -11.66 7.09 7.02
C GLU A 61 -11.64 8.09 5.86
N ILE A 62 -10.78 9.11 5.91
CA ILE A 62 -10.62 10.11 4.84
C ILE A 62 -10.19 9.45 3.54
N ALA A 63 -9.30 8.47 3.61
CA ALA A 63 -8.81 7.70 2.46
C ALA A 63 -9.82 6.64 1.95
N GLY A 64 -10.96 6.43 2.66
CA GLY A 64 -12.00 5.48 2.27
C GLY A 64 -11.65 4.01 2.56
N TYR A 65 -10.69 3.72 3.43
CA TYR A 65 -10.25 2.35 3.73
C TYR A 65 -11.00 1.68 4.89
N LYS A 66 -11.84 2.41 5.65
CA LYS A 66 -12.56 1.86 6.80
C LYS A 66 -13.29 0.55 6.49
N GLN A 67 -14.15 0.54 5.47
CA GLN A 67 -14.93 -0.64 5.09
C GLN A 67 -14.05 -1.85 4.72
N MET A 68 -12.85 -1.59 4.21
CA MET A 68 -11.88 -2.64 3.88
C MET A 68 -11.30 -3.26 5.16
N LEU A 69 -10.99 -2.44 6.17
CA LEU A 69 -10.44 -2.90 7.44
C LEU A 69 -11.50 -3.61 8.31
N GLU A 70 -12.76 -3.18 8.22
CA GLU A 70 -13.91 -3.83 8.87
C GLU A 70 -14.34 -5.12 8.15
N GLY A 71 -13.98 -5.25 6.87
CA GLY A 71 -14.40 -6.34 6.01
C GLY A 71 -13.47 -7.55 5.99
N LYS A 72 -13.62 -8.36 4.94
CA LYS A 72 -12.84 -9.59 4.73
C LYS A 72 -11.62 -9.40 3.82
N ALA A 73 -11.16 -8.15 3.61
CA ALA A 73 -9.97 -7.91 2.82
C ALA A 73 -8.72 -8.42 3.55
N ILE A 74 -7.92 -9.22 2.86
CA ILE A 74 -6.65 -9.72 3.40
C ILE A 74 -5.59 -8.63 3.22
N LEU A 75 -5.00 -8.15 4.32
CA LEU A 75 -4.09 -6.99 4.31
C LEU A 75 -3.02 -7.07 5.40
N THR A 76 -2.02 -6.19 5.25
CA THR A 76 -1.04 -5.89 6.31
C THR A 76 -1.04 -4.39 6.53
N ILE A 77 -1.09 -3.97 7.79
CA ILE A 77 -1.06 -2.57 8.18
C ILE A 77 0.25 -2.25 8.86
N ILE A 78 0.89 -1.19 8.42
CA ILE A 78 2.03 -0.56 9.10
C ILE A 78 1.45 0.64 9.85
N ALA A 79 1.27 0.52 11.15
CA ALA A 79 0.49 1.47 11.95
C ALA A 79 1.39 2.44 12.73
N PRO A 80 1.52 3.70 12.30
CA PRO A 80 2.10 4.76 13.14
C PRO A 80 1.09 5.19 14.20
N ASP A 81 1.55 5.34 15.45
CA ASP A 81 0.71 5.83 16.54
C ASP A 81 0.46 7.35 16.47
N ASP A 82 -0.35 7.85 17.40
CA ASP A 82 -0.71 9.26 17.45
C ASP A 82 0.49 10.18 17.69
N ASP A 83 1.50 9.76 18.45
CA ASP A 83 2.73 10.53 18.68
C ASP A 83 3.55 10.66 17.38
N ALA A 84 3.64 9.57 16.63
CA ALA A 84 4.26 9.55 15.31
C ALA A 84 3.55 10.48 14.33
N PHE A 85 2.22 10.44 14.29
CA PHE A 85 1.43 11.32 13.44
C PHE A 85 1.50 12.78 13.86
N GLN A 86 1.45 13.07 15.15
CA GLN A 86 1.58 14.44 15.63
C GLN A 86 2.93 15.06 15.25
N THR A 87 4.00 14.26 15.36
CA THR A 87 5.35 14.67 14.93
C THR A 87 5.38 14.96 13.42
N TYR A 88 4.76 14.12 12.62
CA TYR A 88 4.67 14.28 11.17
C TYR A 88 3.87 15.55 10.79
N LEU A 89 2.67 15.72 11.37
CA LEU A 89 1.80 16.87 11.10
C LEU A 89 2.50 18.19 11.45
N ASN A 90 3.14 18.25 12.63
CA ASN A 90 3.90 19.44 13.04
C ASN A 90 5.03 19.78 12.06
N LYS A 91 5.78 18.76 11.61
CA LYS A 91 6.85 18.93 10.60
C LYS A 91 6.29 19.48 9.28
N ARG A 92 5.08 19.08 8.88
CA ARG A 92 4.40 19.50 7.66
C ARG A 92 3.63 20.81 7.82
N GLY A 93 3.51 21.35 9.04
CA GLY A 93 2.77 22.60 9.33
C GLY A 93 1.26 22.45 9.36
N PHE A 94 0.75 21.23 9.56
CA PHE A 94 -0.68 20.96 9.74
C PHE A 94 -1.03 20.78 11.23
N THR A 95 -2.24 21.19 11.60
CA THR A 95 -2.76 20.97 12.96
C THR A 95 -3.45 19.63 13.09
N SER A 96 -4.10 19.18 12.03
CA SER A 96 -4.86 17.93 11.96
C SER A 96 -4.64 17.26 10.59
N ILE A 97 -4.82 15.94 10.53
CA ILE A 97 -4.80 15.21 9.26
C ILE A 97 -5.94 15.65 8.32
N SER A 98 -7.03 16.17 8.87
CA SER A 98 -8.14 16.73 8.08
C SER A 98 -7.82 18.07 7.40
N ASP A 99 -6.74 18.74 7.81
CA ASP A 99 -6.28 19.98 7.16
C ASP A 99 -5.48 19.69 5.89
N MET A 100 -5.06 18.44 5.72
CA MET A 100 -4.32 18.01 4.53
C MET A 100 -5.26 17.80 3.33
N PRO A 101 -4.81 18.06 2.10
CA PRO A 101 -5.57 17.69 0.90
C PRO A 101 -5.90 16.19 0.88
N VAL A 102 -7.14 15.83 0.53
CA VAL A 102 -7.64 14.44 0.56
C VAL A 102 -6.76 13.49 -0.28
N ASN A 103 -6.28 13.95 -1.43
CA ASN A 103 -5.38 13.15 -2.28
C ASN A 103 -4.02 12.89 -1.61
N GLU A 104 -3.48 13.86 -0.85
CA GLU A 104 -2.25 13.64 -0.08
C GLU A 104 -2.48 12.66 1.08
N VAL A 105 -3.61 12.80 1.81
CA VAL A 105 -3.99 11.84 2.85
C VAL A 105 -4.14 10.44 2.27
N SER A 106 -4.86 10.30 1.15
CA SER A 106 -5.07 8.99 0.51
C SER A 106 -3.76 8.35 0.07
N LYS A 107 -2.85 9.12 -0.52
CA LYS A 107 -1.52 8.66 -0.91
C LYS A 107 -0.69 8.23 0.31
N LEU A 108 -0.67 9.06 1.36
CA LEU A 108 0.08 8.81 2.59
C LEU A 108 -0.44 7.56 3.32
N ILE A 109 -1.73 7.53 3.60
CA ILE A 109 -2.38 6.42 4.34
C ILE A 109 -2.31 5.12 3.54
N GLY A 110 -2.54 5.18 2.22
CA GLY A 110 -2.41 4.02 1.34
C GLY A 110 -1.02 3.39 1.38
N TYR A 111 0.04 4.18 1.66
CA TYR A 111 1.40 3.67 1.79
C TYR A 111 1.62 2.78 3.02
N HIS A 112 0.76 2.92 4.02
CA HIS A 112 0.76 2.10 5.23
C HIS A 112 -0.13 0.86 5.14
N VAL A 113 -0.81 0.65 4.01
CA VAL A 113 -1.68 -0.50 3.79
C VAL A 113 -1.13 -1.34 2.64
N LEU A 114 -0.59 -2.52 2.97
CA LEU A 114 -0.02 -3.45 2.01
C LEU A 114 -1.10 -4.41 1.50
N TYR A 115 -0.94 -4.84 0.27
CA TYR A 115 -1.67 -6.00 -0.24
C TYR A 115 -1.18 -7.27 0.45
N TYR A 116 -2.09 -8.22 0.67
CA TYR A 116 -1.85 -9.52 1.32
C TYR A 116 -1.51 -9.44 2.81
N SER A 117 -1.62 -10.56 3.46
CA SER A 117 -1.39 -10.74 4.90
C SER A 117 0.01 -11.27 5.15
N TYR A 118 0.85 -10.43 5.74
CA TYR A 118 2.24 -10.75 6.09
C TYR A 118 2.42 -10.67 7.60
N ASN A 119 2.61 -11.82 8.26
CA ASN A 119 3.10 -11.85 9.62
C ASN A 119 4.61 -11.52 9.68
N LYS A 120 5.18 -11.45 10.89
CA LYS A 120 6.60 -11.15 11.10
C LYS A 120 7.50 -12.12 10.30
N GLU A 121 7.24 -13.41 10.40
CA GLU A 121 8.06 -14.47 9.77
C GLU A 121 8.04 -14.37 8.26
N LYS A 122 6.88 -14.07 7.67
CA LYS A 122 6.76 -13.88 6.22
C LYS A 122 7.53 -12.66 5.73
N LEU A 123 7.53 -11.54 6.47
CA LEU A 123 8.30 -10.36 6.08
C LEU A 123 9.81 -10.57 6.28
N VAL A 124 10.21 -11.22 7.38
CA VAL A 124 11.62 -11.53 7.66
C VAL A 124 12.22 -12.47 6.62
N ASN A 125 11.45 -13.50 6.23
CA ASN A 125 11.90 -14.55 5.32
C ASN A 125 11.21 -14.49 3.96
N PHE A 126 10.81 -13.30 3.52
CA PHE A 126 10.04 -13.17 2.28
C PHE A 126 10.80 -13.80 1.10
N ARG A 127 10.04 -14.57 0.30
CA ARG A 127 10.49 -15.11 -0.99
C ARG A 127 9.36 -14.95 -2.00
N PRO A 128 9.64 -14.52 -3.23
CA PRO A 128 8.65 -14.49 -4.29
C PRO A 128 8.08 -15.89 -4.53
N THR A 129 6.76 -15.99 -4.62
CA THR A 129 6.09 -17.25 -4.96
C THR A 129 6.18 -17.51 -6.47
N GLY A 130 6.25 -18.80 -6.85
CA GLY A 130 6.26 -19.20 -8.26
C GLY A 130 7.63 -19.15 -8.95
N SER A 131 8.70 -18.85 -8.22
CA SER A 131 10.06 -19.00 -8.71
C SER A 131 10.46 -20.48 -8.78
N THR A 132 11.13 -20.86 -9.86
CA THR A 132 11.79 -22.16 -10.00
C THR A 132 13.19 -22.17 -9.38
N GLU A 133 13.65 -21.04 -8.87
CA GLU A 133 14.97 -20.86 -8.29
C GLU A 133 15.04 -21.48 -6.89
N THR A 134 16.19 -22.03 -6.56
CA THR A 134 16.49 -22.50 -5.20
C THR A 134 16.53 -21.33 -4.20
N GLU A 135 16.41 -21.63 -2.91
CA GLU A 135 16.53 -20.61 -1.87
C GLU A 135 17.88 -19.89 -1.93
N GLU A 136 18.96 -20.62 -2.23
CA GLU A 136 20.30 -20.04 -2.36
C GLU A 136 20.40 -19.06 -3.54
N GLU A 137 19.87 -19.42 -4.71
CA GLU A 137 19.83 -18.55 -5.88
C GLU A 137 19.01 -17.29 -5.62
N GLN A 138 17.85 -17.43 -4.95
CA GLN A 138 17.03 -16.29 -4.55
C GLN A 138 17.76 -15.39 -3.55
N ASN A 139 18.50 -15.96 -2.59
CA ASN A 139 19.30 -15.21 -1.62
C ASN A 139 20.45 -14.45 -2.29
N ILE A 140 21.10 -15.04 -3.29
CA ILE A 140 22.16 -14.39 -4.07
C ILE A 140 21.60 -13.17 -4.82
N LYS A 141 20.43 -13.30 -5.43
CA LYS A 141 19.78 -12.25 -6.23
C LYS A 141 19.07 -11.20 -5.37
N ALA A 142 18.65 -11.56 -4.16
CA ALA A 142 17.98 -10.63 -3.26
C ALA A 142 18.89 -9.46 -2.89
N GLY A 143 18.32 -8.24 -2.87
CA GLY A 143 18.96 -7.07 -2.28
C GLY A 143 18.96 -7.11 -0.75
N LEU A 144 19.20 -5.97 -0.12
CA LEU A 144 19.14 -5.82 1.35
C LEU A 144 17.70 -5.61 1.86
N TYR A 145 16.74 -5.49 0.98
CA TYR A 145 15.33 -5.28 1.28
C TYR A 145 14.45 -5.80 0.15
N TYR A 146 13.18 -6.06 0.48
CA TYR A 146 12.12 -6.21 -0.50
C TYR A 146 11.19 -4.99 -0.45
N LYS A 147 10.69 -4.58 -1.61
CA LYS A 147 9.65 -3.56 -1.73
C LYS A 147 8.30 -4.25 -1.89
N HIS A 148 7.42 -4.07 -0.92
CA HIS A 148 6.08 -4.64 -0.92
C HIS A 148 5.07 -3.66 -1.49
N ARG A 149 4.15 -4.17 -2.32
CA ARG A 149 3.10 -3.38 -2.95
C ARG A 149 2.16 -2.81 -1.91
N THR A 150 1.91 -1.51 -1.99
CA THR A 150 0.98 -0.79 -1.12
C THR A 150 -0.27 -0.32 -1.90
N ARG A 151 -1.23 0.25 -1.21
CA ARG A 151 -2.41 0.89 -1.81
C ARG A 151 -2.19 2.38 -2.10
N SER A 152 -0.97 2.86 -1.99
CA SER A 152 -0.60 4.25 -2.31
C SER A 152 -0.40 4.41 -3.80
N SER A 153 -1.11 5.34 -4.40
CA SER A 153 -0.88 5.79 -5.78
C SER A 153 -1.14 7.28 -5.90
N ASP A 154 -0.62 7.89 -6.96
CA ASP A 154 -1.07 9.22 -7.35
C ASP A 154 -2.47 9.10 -7.96
N ALA A 155 -3.28 10.15 -7.82
CA ALA A 155 -4.61 10.17 -8.43
C ALA A 155 -4.49 10.11 -9.96
N PRO A 156 -5.38 9.37 -10.67
CA PRO A 156 -5.40 9.38 -12.12
C PRO A 156 -5.56 10.79 -12.69
N THR A 157 -4.87 11.07 -13.77
CA THR A 157 -4.89 12.37 -14.45
C THR A 157 -5.50 12.27 -15.85
N VAL A 158 -6.23 13.32 -16.25
CA VAL A 158 -6.67 13.46 -17.64
C VAL A 158 -5.58 14.19 -18.40
N GLU A 159 -5.04 13.55 -19.43
CA GLU A 159 -3.96 14.08 -20.24
C GLU A 159 -4.35 14.14 -21.71
N THR A 160 -3.71 15.04 -22.46
CA THR A 160 -3.95 15.20 -23.89
C THR A 160 -2.80 14.55 -24.66
N THR A 161 -3.12 13.59 -25.52
CA THR A 161 -2.13 12.94 -26.38
C THR A 161 -1.62 13.89 -27.47
N PRO A 162 -0.49 13.60 -28.09
CA PRO A 162 0.01 14.39 -29.24
C PRO A 162 -0.97 14.50 -30.40
N THR A 163 -1.93 13.57 -30.52
CA THR A 163 -2.98 13.59 -31.55
C THR A 163 -4.23 14.38 -31.13
N GLY A 164 -4.21 14.99 -29.91
CA GLY A 164 -5.30 15.79 -29.39
C GLY A 164 -6.42 14.98 -28.69
N ALA A 165 -6.26 13.67 -28.53
CA ALA A 165 -7.22 12.87 -27.77
C ALA A 165 -7.03 13.05 -26.26
N SER A 166 -8.12 13.15 -25.51
CA SER A 166 -8.11 13.16 -24.04
C SER A 166 -8.14 11.73 -23.54
N VAL A 167 -7.20 11.38 -22.68
CA VAL A 167 -7.05 10.03 -22.09
C VAL A 167 -6.91 10.13 -20.57
N MET A 168 -7.43 9.11 -19.87
CA MET A 168 -7.24 8.96 -18.42
C MET A 168 -5.98 8.13 -18.17
N VAL A 169 -4.96 8.75 -17.58
CA VAL A 169 -3.69 8.08 -17.22
C VAL A 169 -3.78 7.58 -15.79
N TYR A 170 -3.58 6.28 -15.61
CA TYR A 170 -3.52 5.65 -14.31
C TYR A 170 -2.08 5.61 -13.81
N HIS A 171 -1.90 6.05 -12.57
CA HIS A 171 -0.61 6.01 -11.89
C HIS A 171 -0.51 4.77 -11.02
N LEU A 172 0.60 4.07 -11.17
CA LEU A 172 0.81 2.79 -10.50
C LEU A 172 1.10 2.98 -9.01
N GLU A 173 0.77 1.96 -8.22
CA GLU A 173 0.96 1.98 -6.78
C GLU A 173 2.45 2.03 -6.41
N ARG A 174 2.72 2.63 -5.27
CA ARG A 174 4.03 2.71 -4.65
C ARG A 174 4.36 1.43 -3.88
N TYR A 175 5.62 1.16 -3.74
CA TYR A 175 6.13 0.01 -3.02
C TYR A 175 6.91 0.44 -1.78
N LEU A 176 6.64 -0.23 -0.66
CA LEU A 176 7.22 0.06 0.65
C LEU A 176 8.40 -0.88 0.91
N PRO A 177 9.63 -0.38 1.14
CA PRO A 177 10.79 -1.23 1.43
C PRO A 177 10.76 -1.74 2.87
N ILE A 178 11.00 -3.04 3.01
CA ILE A 178 11.15 -3.77 4.27
C ILE A 178 12.57 -4.30 4.36
N PHE A 179 13.30 -3.86 5.39
CA PHE A 179 14.68 -4.25 5.65
C PHE A 179 14.70 -5.33 6.72
N SER A 180 14.96 -6.58 6.34
CA SER A 180 15.05 -7.72 7.26
C SER A 180 16.49 -8.03 7.64
N TYR A 181 16.75 -8.36 8.91
CA TYR A 181 18.05 -8.83 9.37
C TYR A 181 18.58 -10.01 8.56
N ARG A 182 17.67 -10.88 8.09
CA ARG A 182 17.99 -12.07 7.31
C ARG A 182 18.70 -11.73 6.00
N TYR A 183 18.28 -10.66 5.33
CA TYR A 183 18.90 -10.24 4.07
C TYR A 183 20.33 -9.73 4.29
N PHE A 184 20.57 -9.00 5.35
CA PHE A 184 21.91 -8.55 5.72
C PHE A 184 22.81 -9.75 6.06
N GLN A 185 22.31 -10.71 6.84
CA GLN A 185 23.06 -11.92 7.19
C GLN A 185 23.47 -12.75 5.96
N THR A 186 22.56 -12.94 4.99
CA THR A 186 22.87 -13.70 3.75
C THR A 186 23.97 -13.06 2.91
N LYS A 187 24.23 -11.77 3.11
CA LYS A 187 25.30 -11.01 2.44
C LYS A 187 26.56 -10.82 3.31
N GLY A 188 26.55 -11.30 4.54
CA GLY A 188 27.64 -11.07 5.48
C GLY A 188 27.81 -9.58 5.87
N ILE A 189 26.72 -8.81 5.85
CA ILE A 189 26.72 -7.36 6.12
C ILE A 189 26.15 -7.12 7.52
N ASP A 190 26.78 -6.20 8.26
CA ASP A 190 26.26 -5.70 9.53
C ASP A 190 24.99 -4.89 9.28
N ALA A 191 23.86 -5.41 9.77
CA ALA A 191 22.53 -4.84 9.51
C ALA A 191 22.41 -3.41 10.08
N LYS A 192 22.81 -3.21 11.34
CA LYS A 192 22.69 -1.93 12.02
C LYS A 192 23.49 -0.85 11.32
N ASN A 193 24.78 -1.08 11.13
CA ASN A 193 25.66 -0.09 10.52
C ASN A 193 25.23 0.26 9.09
N ASN A 194 24.78 -0.73 8.32
CA ASN A 194 24.35 -0.50 6.95
C ASN A 194 23.00 0.24 6.88
N TYR A 195 22.01 -0.17 7.69
CA TYR A 195 20.70 0.47 7.73
C TYR A 195 20.80 1.93 8.23
N GLU A 196 21.55 2.18 9.30
CA GLU A 196 21.74 3.53 9.85
C GLU A 196 22.57 4.44 8.92
N ALA A 197 23.43 3.87 8.07
CA ALA A 197 24.06 4.62 6.98
C ALA A 197 23.07 5.03 5.88
N PHE A 198 22.07 4.19 5.56
CA PHE A 198 20.99 4.52 4.65
C PHE A 198 20.03 5.56 5.23
N TYR A 199 19.72 5.42 6.53
CA TYR A 199 18.78 6.27 7.26
C TYR A 199 19.43 6.83 8.54
N PRO A 200 20.26 7.90 8.42
CA PRO A 200 21.05 8.41 9.56
C PRO A 200 20.22 8.88 10.76
N ASN A 201 18.93 9.17 10.57
CA ASN A 201 18.02 9.61 11.62
C ASN A 201 17.05 8.51 12.09
N SER A 202 17.38 7.27 11.80
CA SER A 202 16.59 6.10 12.14
C SER A 202 17.40 5.12 12.94
N THR A 203 16.72 4.31 13.77
CA THR A 203 17.36 3.30 14.61
C THR A 203 17.06 1.92 14.06
N TRP A 204 18.07 1.08 13.93
CA TRP A 204 17.89 -0.32 13.64
C TRP A 204 17.29 -1.04 14.86
N THR A 205 16.11 -1.63 14.69
CA THR A 205 15.41 -2.44 15.71
C THR A 205 15.09 -3.85 15.22
N GLY A 206 15.62 -4.22 14.06
CA GLY A 206 15.28 -5.47 13.39
C GLY A 206 16.25 -6.63 13.65
N ASP A 207 16.94 -6.71 14.81
CA ASP A 207 17.94 -7.75 15.10
C ASP A 207 17.39 -9.19 14.96
N ASP A 208 16.10 -9.38 15.24
CA ASP A 208 15.35 -10.61 15.02
C ASP A 208 14.10 -10.39 14.14
N GLY A 209 13.98 -9.24 13.49
CA GLY A 209 12.81 -8.79 12.75
C GLY A 209 13.15 -7.99 11.50
N PHE A 210 12.55 -6.82 11.39
CA PHE A 210 12.71 -5.92 10.24
C PHE A 210 12.45 -4.46 10.64
N ASN A 211 12.94 -3.54 9.81
CA ASN A 211 12.52 -2.14 9.78
C ASN A 211 11.71 -1.84 8.52
N VAL A 212 10.84 -0.85 8.59
CA VAL A 212 9.95 -0.45 7.50
C VAL A 212 10.42 0.89 6.94
N SER A 213 11.03 0.90 5.76
CA SER A 213 11.66 2.12 5.24
C SER A 213 12.58 2.73 6.31
N ASN A 214 12.33 3.97 6.72
CA ASN A 214 13.05 4.67 7.79
C ASN A 214 12.42 4.52 9.19
N ALA A 215 11.39 3.69 9.34
CA ALA A 215 10.69 3.48 10.61
C ALA A 215 11.19 2.24 11.36
N SER A 216 11.26 2.38 12.67
CA SER A 216 11.49 1.26 13.58
C SER A 216 10.16 0.62 13.98
N VAL A 217 10.13 -0.71 14.06
CA VAL A 217 8.92 -1.43 14.48
C VAL A 217 8.89 -1.51 16.00
N LYS A 218 7.82 -1.02 16.60
CA LYS A 218 7.57 -1.06 18.06
C LYS A 218 6.97 -2.39 18.49
N GLU A 219 6.03 -2.91 17.68
CA GLU A 219 5.37 -4.20 17.93
C GLU A 219 5.13 -4.91 16.60
N TYR A 220 5.49 -6.20 16.56
CA TYR A 220 5.38 -7.04 15.38
C TYR A 220 4.16 -7.96 15.47
N GLY A 221 3.40 -8.08 14.38
CA GLY A 221 2.49 -9.18 14.16
C GLY A 221 1.26 -9.19 15.06
N ILE A 222 0.74 -8.01 15.43
CA ILE A 222 -0.57 -7.88 16.07
C ILE A 222 -1.61 -8.54 15.15
N ILE A 223 -2.37 -9.48 15.69
CA ILE A 223 -3.27 -10.34 14.91
C ILE A 223 -4.62 -9.65 14.75
N ALA A 224 -5.11 -9.61 13.51
CA ALA A 224 -6.50 -9.33 13.19
C ALA A 224 -7.07 -10.48 12.34
N ASN A 225 -8.39 -10.70 12.38
CA ASN A 225 -9.03 -11.79 11.63
C ASN A 225 -8.86 -11.66 10.10
N ASN A 226 -8.55 -10.46 9.62
CA ASN A 226 -8.34 -10.13 8.21
C ASN A 226 -6.89 -9.73 7.87
N GLY A 227 -5.93 -9.93 8.79
CA GLY A 227 -4.52 -9.67 8.50
C GLY A 227 -3.62 -9.48 9.71
N TYR A 228 -2.55 -8.72 9.49
CA TYR A 228 -1.58 -8.38 10.54
C TYR A 228 -1.32 -6.88 10.58
N ILE A 229 -1.05 -6.40 11.79
CA ILE A 229 -0.64 -5.02 12.05
C ILE A 229 0.77 -5.03 12.62
N HIS A 230 1.62 -4.12 12.14
CA HIS A 230 2.95 -3.86 12.68
C HIS A 230 3.01 -2.40 13.11
N ALA A 231 3.15 -2.16 14.40
CA ALA A 231 3.22 -0.81 14.95
C ALA A 231 4.60 -0.19 14.71
N VAL A 232 4.65 1.06 14.27
CA VAL A 232 5.90 1.76 13.93
C VAL A 232 6.02 3.10 14.66
N ASP A 233 7.27 3.57 14.82
CA ASP A 233 7.63 4.76 15.58
C ASP A 233 7.42 6.08 14.82
N ARG A 234 7.12 6.02 13.52
CA ARG A 234 6.94 7.22 12.70
C ARG A 234 6.04 6.98 11.49
N VAL A 235 5.51 8.05 10.94
CA VAL A 235 4.82 8.03 9.66
C VAL A 235 5.84 7.86 8.54
N VAL A 236 5.61 6.88 7.67
CA VAL A 236 6.46 6.61 6.51
C VAL A 236 5.90 7.34 5.29
N GLU A 237 6.67 8.29 4.80
CA GLU A 237 6.27 9.05 3.60
C GLU A 237 6.46 8.20 2.34
N PRO A 238 5.50 8.22 1.38
CA PRO A 238 5.63 7.50 0.12
C PRO A 238 6.89 7.92 -0.64
N LEU A 239 7.68 6.94 -1.07
CA LEU A 239 8.82 7.22 -1.93
C LEU A 239 8.34 7.66 -3.32
N GLU A 240 8.94 8.72 -3.82
CA GLU A 240 8.70 9.17 -5.18
C GLU A 240 9.46 8.28 -6.20
N THR A 241 8.95 8.21 -7.44
CA THR A 241 9.70 7.59 -8.53
C THR A 241 10.83 8.52 -8.98
N ILE A 242 11.82 7.99 -9.71
CA ILE A 242 12.87 8.84 -10.30
C ILE A 242 12.26 9.93 -11.18
N TYR A 243 11.21 9.60 -11.93
CA TYR A 243 10.52 10.54 -12.79
C TYR A 243 9.87 11.68 -11.99
N THR A 244 9.09 11.37 -10.96
CA THR A 244 8.42 12.39 -10.13
C THR A 244 9.44 13.23 -9.36
N GLU A 245 10.52 12.64 -8.87
CA GLU A 245 11.61 13.35 -8.22
C GLU A 245 12.31 14.36 -9.16
N LEU A 246 12.55 13.98 -10.40
CA LEU A 246 13.13 14.88 -11.40
C LEU A 246 12.12 15.97 -11.80
N LYS A 247 10.84 15.62 -11.97
CA LYS A 247 9.76 16.53 -12.34
C LYS A 247 9.56 17.66 -11.32
N ASN A 248 9.74 17.35 -10.05
CA ASN A 248 9.63 18.33 -8.96
C ASN A 248 10.83 19.27 -8.85
N LYS A 249 11.85 19.14 -9.72
CA LYS A 249 13.08 19.95 -9.69
C LYS A 249 13.32 20.61 -11.05
N GLU A 250 12.95 21.87 -11.18
CA GLU A 250 13.03 22.65 -12.42
C GLU A 250 14.39 22.57 -13.14
N LYS A 251 15.48 22.42 -12.38
CA LYS A 251 16.83 22.29 -12.93
C LYS A 251 17.02 21.07 -13.84
N TYR A 252 16.13 20.08 -13.82
CA TYR A 252 16.16 18.88 -14.68
C TYR A 252 15.14 18.94 -15.82
N SER A 253 14.41 20.06 -16.00
CA SER A 253 13.34 20.18 -17.01
C SER A 253 13.80 19.81 -18.42
N THR A 254 14.95 20.31 -18.89
CA THR A 254 15.45 19.99 -20.23
C THR A 254 15.77 18.51 -20.42
N PHE A 255 16.24 17.82 -19.38
CA PHE A 255 16.43 16.37 -19.42
C PHE A 255 15.09 15.64 -19.53
N LEU A 256 14.10 16.06 -18.74
CA LEU A 256 12.77 15.46 -18.79
C LEU A 256 12.04 15.76 -20.09
N ASP A 257 12.12 16.97 -20.63
CA ASP A 257 11.55 17.30 -21.94
C ASP A 257 12.07 16.38 -23.04
N LEU A 258 13.38 16.08 -23.01
CA LEU A 258 13.95 15.10 -23.93
C LEU A 258 13.48 13.69 -23.65
N TYR A 259 13.44 13.27 -22.38
CA TYR A 259 12.95 11.95 -21.99
C TYR A 259 11.47 11.78 -22.40
N ASP A 260 10.63 12.78 -22.16
CA ASP A 260 9.20 12.80 -22.49
C ASP A 260 8.93 12.86 -24.00
N SER A 261 9.92 13.27 -24.81
CA SER A 261 9.78 13.20 -26.27
C SER A 261 9.67 11.76 -26.80
N PHE A 262 10.03 10.75 -25.99
CA PHE A 262 9.82 9.32 -26.25
C PHE A 262 8.54 8.78 -25.58
N GLY A 263 7.74 9.68 -24.97
CA GLY A 263 6.53 9.33 -24.26
C GLY A 263 5.41 8.85 -25.19
N VAL A 264 4.74 7.78 -24.78
CA VAL A 264 3.58 7.19 -25.46
C VAL A 264 2.49 6.82 -24.46
N TYR A 265 1.24 7.01 -24.85
CA TYR A 265 0.08 6.57 -24.07
C TYR A 265 -0.33 5.19 -24.55
N VAL A 266 -0.22 4.19 -23.69
CA VAL A 266 -0.54 2.80 -23.99
C VAL A 266 -1.77 2.39 -23.22
N ALA A 267 -2.82 1.98 -23.93
CA ALA A 267 -4.02 1.42 -23.31
C ALA A 267 -3.67 0.14 -22.53
N ASP A 268 -4.20 0.01 -21.32
CA ASP A 268 -3.96 -1.14 -20.46
C ASP A 268 -5.28 -1.87 -20.18
N ASP A 269 -5.44 -3.03 -20.79
CA ASP A 269 -6.65 -3.84 -20.68
C ASP A 269 -6.88 -4.40 -19.27
N GLU A 270 -5.83 -4.74 -18.53
CA GLU A 270 -5.94 -5.30 -17.19
C GLU A 270 -6.35 -4.22 -16.17
N LEU A 271 -5.73 -3.05 -16.25
CA LEU A 271 -6.14 -1.88 -15.47
C LEU A 271 -7.55 -1.44 -15.80
N SER A 272 -7.89 -1.39 -17.10
CA SER A 272 -9.21 -0.97 -17.55
C SER A 272 -10.30 -1.89 -17.02
N LYS A 273 -10.12 -3.20 -17.08
CA LYS A 273 -11.05 -4.18 -16.50
C LYS A 273 -11.20 -4.01 -14.98
N SER A 274 -10.13 -3.69 -14.31
CA SER A 274 -10.10 -3.64 -12.83
C SER A 274 -10.62 -2.31 -12.28
N TYR A 275 -10.32 -1.19 -12.94
CA TYR A 275 -10.48 0.13 -12.33
C TYR A 275 -11.21 1.17 -13.20
N ALA A 276 -11.32 1.03 -14.53
CA ALA A 276 -11.87 2.07 -15.40
C ALA A 276 -13.28 2.50 -14.99
N LYS A 277 -14.13 1.55 -14.58
CA LYS A 277 -15.50 1.82 -14.12
C LYS A 277 -15.54 2.75 -12.90
N ALA A 278 -14.59 2.63 -11.99
CA ALA A 278 -14.52 3.48 -10.79
C ALA A 278 -14.22 4.95 -11.13
N TYR A 279 -13.58 5.19 -12.28
CA TYR A 279 -13.25 6.52 -12.79
C TYR A 279 -14.20 7.01 -13.89
N GLY A 280 -15.26 6.24 -14.21
CA GLY A 280 -16.27 6.62 -15.21
C GLY A 280 -15.75 6.64 -16.64
N VAL A 281 -14.73 5.84 -16.95
CA VAL A 281 -14.14 5.70 -18.28
C VAL A 281 -14.17 4.23 -18.73
N ASP A 282 -14.02 3.99 -20.03
CA ASP A 282 -13.93 2.63 -20.59
C ASP A 282 -12.48 2.12 -20.63
N THR A 283 -11.51 3.02 -20.78
CA THR A 283 -10.11 2.68 -20.97
C THR A 283 -9.22 3.53 -20.08
N LEU A 284 -8.29 2.87 -19.41
CA LEU A 284 -7.19 3.48 -18.68
C LEU A 284 -5.90 3.32 -19.49
N TYR A 285 -5.06 4.33 -19.41
CA TYR A 285 -3.79 4.38 -20.11
C TYR A 285 -2.63 4.44 -19.12
N GLN A 286 -1.51 3.86 -19.52
CA GLN A 286 -0.21 4.11 -18.91
C GLN A 286 0.58 5.08 -19.77
N TYR A 287 1.31 5.99 -19.16
CA TYR A 287 2.32 6.79 -19.83
C TYR A 287 3.66 6.05 -19.76
N GLN A 288 4.21 5.70 -20.92
CA GLN A 288 5.43 4.91 -21.04
C GLN A 288 6.39 5.60 -22.00
N HIS A 289 7.69 5.27 -21.91
CA HIS A 289 8.72 5.83 -22.76
C HIS A 289 9.33 4.72 -23.64
N GLY A 290 8.98 4.75 -24.92
CA GLY A 290 9.38 3.69 -25.87
C GLY A 290 10.89 3.57 -26.01
N GLY A 291 11.42 2.35 -25.76
CA GLY A 291 12.85 2.06 -25.88
C GLY A 291 13.73 2.59 -24.76
N LEU A 292 13.18 3.32 -23.78
CA LEU A 292 13.89 3.80 -22.60
C LEU A 292 13.46 3.04 -21.34
N PRO A 293 14.32 2.97 -20.29
CA PRO A 293 13.92 2.47 -18.99
C PRO A 293 12.74 3.26 -18.45
N ASN A 294 11.71 2.57 -17.95
CA ASN A 294 10.56 3.25 -17.34
C ASN A 294 10.92 3.69 -15.91
N ILE A 295 11.32 4.95 -15.76
CA ILE A 295 11.67 5.56 -14.48
C ILE A 295 10.46 6.12 -13.71
N ALA A 296 9.27 6.05 -14.30
CA ALA A 296 8.02 6.48 -13.69
C ALA A 296 7.32 5.37 -12.89
N CYS A 297 7.78 4.12 -12.97
CA CYS A 297 7.23 3.02 -12.21
C CYS A 297 8.31 2.06 -11.69
N GLU A 298 7.95 1.19 -10.76
CA GLU A 298 8.88 0.28 -10.10
C GLU A 298 8.91 -1.13 -10.72
N TRP A 299 8.09 -1.43 -11.71
CA TRP A 299 8.12 -2.74 -12.39
C TRP A 299 8.22 -2.62 -13.90
N PRO A 300 8.87 -3.60 -14.51
CA PRO A 300 9.23 -3.53 -15.92
C PRO A 300 8.20 -4.16 -16.87
N THR A 301 7.14 -4.77 -16.39
CA THR A 301 6.24 -5.61 -17.21
C THR A 301 4.79 -5.19 -17.09
N SER A 302 3.98 -5.60 -18.06
CA SER A 302 2.52 -5.40 -18.07
C SER A 302 1.76 -6.20 -17.00
N SER A 303 2.41 -7.18 -16.35
CA SER A 303 1.77 -8.07 -15.37
C SER A 303 1.90 -7.60 -13.92
N TYR A 304 2.09 -6.31 -13.70
CA TYR A 304 2.32 -5.73 -12.37
C TYR A 304 1.21 -5.99 -11.35
N LEU A 305 -0.02 -6.26 -11.77
CA LEU A 305 -1.12 -6.62 -10.86
C LEU A 305 -0.82 -7.91 -10.07
N ASN A 306 0.03 -8.77 -10.59
CA ASN A 306 0.43 -10.03 -9.97
C ASN A 306 1.67 -9.92 -9.07
N PHE A 307 2.38 -8.79 -9.10
CA PHE A 307 3.54 -8.60 -8.26
C PHE A 307 3.14 -8.25 -6.83
N THR A 308 3.67 -9.00 -5.87
CA THR A 308 3.47 -8.76 -4.43
C THR A 308 4.62 -7.99 -3.80
N ALA A 309 5.83 -8.21 -4.32
CA ALA A 309 7.03 -7.54 -3.87
C ALA A 309 8.12 -7.53 -4.95
N LEU A 310 9.04 -6.58 -4.85
CA LEU A 310 10.17 -6.39 -5.76
C LEU A 310 11.48 -6.28 -4.96
N THR A 311 12.53 -6.93 -5.46
CA THR A 311 13.87 -6.83 -4.84
C THR A 311 14.80 -5.86 -5.53
N ALA A 312 14.90 -5.94 -6.86
CA ALA A 312 16.08 -5.47 -7.55
C ALA A 312 15.82 -4.54 -8.73
N LEU A 313 14.60 -4.03 -8.86
CA LEU A 313 14.33 -3.04 -9.89
C LEU A 313 14.73 -1.66 -9.37
N SER A 314 16.02 -1.39 -9.42
CA SER A 314 16.57 -0.08 -9.15
C SER A 314 17.27 0.44 -10.39
N TYR A 315 16.87 1.61 -10.84
CA TYR A 315 17.59 2.35 -11.86
C TYR A 315 18.41 3.44 -11.20
N SER A 316 19.58 3.72 -11.77
CA SER A 316 20.35 4.92 -11.44
C SER A 316 20.38 5.83 -12.65
N ILE A 317 20.01 7.08 -12.47
CA ILE A 317 19.99 8.09 -13.52
C ILE A 317 21.01 9.18 -13.22
N PHE A 318 21.85 9.48 -14.18
CA PHE A 318 22.76 10.62 -14.17
C PHE A 318 22.15 11.74 -15.00
N ALA A 319 21.20 12.48 -14.42
CA ALA A 319 20.50 13.56 -15.10
C ALA A 319 21.35 14.83 -15.10
N PRO A 320 21.74 15.39 -16.25
CA PRO A 320 22.42 16.69 -16.30
C PRO A 320 21.42 17.81 -16.01
N GLU A 321 21.88 18.83 -15.29
CA GLU A 321 21.09 20.04 -15.08
C GLU A 321 20.89 20.78 -16.41
N ALA A 322 19.76 21.47 -16.57
CA ALA A 322 19.36 22.17 -17.79
C ALA A 322 20.43 23.15 -18.31
N ALA A 323 21.16 23.85 -17.43
CA ALA A 323 22.23 24.76 -17.82
C ALA A 323 23.42 24.03 -18.47
N LEU A 324 23.82 22.87 -17.90
CA LEU A 324 24.91 22.06 -18.47
C LEU A 324 24.49 21.40 -19.78
N PHE A 325 23.25 20.94 -19.84
CA PHE A 325 22.67 20.31 -21.03
C PHE A 325 22.67 21.27 -22.22
N ARG A 326 22.14 22.48 -22.04
CA ARG A 326 22.14 23.55 -23.04
C ARG A 326 23.57 23.97 -23.46
N GLY A 327 24.48 24.07 -22.50
CA GLY A 327 25.88 24.38 -22.77
C GLY A 327 26.62 23.36 -23.62
N PHE A 328 26.26 22.05 -23.48
CA PHE A 328 26.81 20.98 -24.30
C PHE A 328 26.33 21.10 -25.77
N PHE A 329 25.04 21.26 -25.99
CA PHE A 329 24.48 21.38 -27.35
C PHE A 329 24.93 22.64 -28.07
N SER A 330 24.99 23.78 -27.40
CA SER A 330 25.45 25.01 -28.01
C SER A 330 26.91 24.98 -28.46
N ARG A 331 27.77 24.13 -27.84
CA ARG A 331 29.19 23.98 -28.24
C ARG A 331 29.41 22.98 -29.36
N ARG A 332 28.48 22.09 -29.62
CA ARG A 332 28.69 20.94 -30.54
C ARG A 332 27.94 21.09 -31.87
N PHE A 333 26.92 21.93 -31.91
CA PHE A 333 26.04 22.10 -33.06
C PHE A 333 26.00 23.54 -33.59
N HIS A 334 26.99 24.34 -33.20
CA HIS A 334 27.43 25.57 -33.84
C HIS A 334 28.82 25.31 -34.43
#